data_ce67901f6528782281831dcd46a01b09
#
_entry.id   ce67901f6528782281831dcd46a01b09
#
_cell.length_a   1.000
_cell.length_b   1.000
_cell.length_c   1.000
_cell.angle_alpha   90.00
_cell.angle_beta   90.00
_cell.angle_gamma   90.00
#
_symmetry.space_group_name_H-M   'P 1'
#
loop_
_entity.id
_entity.type
_entity.pdbx_description
1 polymer ?
#
loop_
_entity_poly.entity_id
_entity_poly.type
_entity_poly.pdbx_seq_one_letter_code
_entity_poly.pdbx_strand_id
1 'polypeptide(L)'
;MTRRSSVELRVECVPKRWLIPKRWAFTLIELLVVIAIIAILIGLLLPAVQKVREAAARMSCQNNLKQLGIAWHNYHDVNGHFPTAGDNGPPAGIINPSSGNDIYCCTAQPGYIDYLNWTYHILPFIEQESVYRLVRAGDPDVTRWRSINDKVVRTFYCPTRRAPGLYKGHAKSDYAASRGTGENGVAQRINRGRRVIMQGIIDGTSNTLMLGETRIHLHYINSGGCCGDNEPAYNNGWADDVVRHTNVPPAPDIRDPAVPSGTPDGMFGGSHPGGMNICLADGSVRFLRFEISAVNFQRLGMINDGQIVNID
;
A
#
# COMPACT_ATOMS: atom_id res chain seq x y z
N MET A 1 -26.60 -1.47 -99.63
CA MET A 1 -25.15 -1.32 -99.70
C MET A 1 -24.73 -0.25 -98.71
N THR A 2 -24.34 -0.62 -97.50
CA THR A 2 -23.92 0.31 -96.49
C THR A 2 -22.52 -0.12 -96.00
N ARG A 3 -21.54 0.69 -96.28
CA ARG A 3 -20.14 0.55 -95.85
C ARG A 3 -20.04 0.89 -94.34
N ARG A 4 -19.52 -0.03 -93.61
CA ARG A 4 -19.10 0.22 -92.21
C ARG A 4 -17.61 0.67 -92.25
N SER A 5 -17.35 1.85 -91.78
CA SER A 5 -15.99 2.38 -91.56
C SER A 5 -15.55 1.95 -90.14
N SER A 6 -14.51 1.16 -90.09
CA SER A 6 -13.85 0.77 -88.82
C SER A 6 -12.85 1.86 -88.45
N VAL A 7 -13.04 2.43 -87.25
CA VAL A 7 -12.11 3.36 -86.61
C VAL A 7 -11.15 2.54 -85.75
N GLU A 8 -9.87 2.47 -86.18
CA GLU A 8 -8.79 1.88 -85.35
C GLU A 8 -8.35 2.93 -84.29
N LEU A 9 -8.61 2.63 -83.03
CA LEU A 9 -8.05 3.35 -81.92
C LEU A 9 -6.62 2.88 -81.65
N ARG A 10 -5.62 3.69 -82.03
CA ARG A 10 -4.23 3.52 -81.58
C ARG A 10 -4.10 3.95 -80.12
N VAL A 11 -3.88 3.00 -79.23
CA VAL A 11 -3.49 3.24 -77.84
C VAL A 11 -1.97 3.49 -77.82
N GLU A 12 -1.57 4.74 -77.67
CA GLU A 12 -0.17 5.08 -77.38
C GLU A 12 0.16 4.77 -75.93
N CYS A 13 0.97 3.76 -75.70
CA CYS A 13 1.58 3.46 -74.41
C CYS A 13 2.68 4.50 -74.12
N VAL A 14 2.36 5.50 -73.31
CA VAL A 14 3.35 6.42 -72.73
C VAL A 14 4.07 5.69 -71.61
N PRO A 15 5.39 5.46 -71.69
CA PRO A 15 6.10 4.82 -70.58
C PRO A 15 6.08 5.71 -69.32
N LYS A 16 5.42 5.30 -68.24
CA LYS A 16 5.53 5.92 -66.94
C LYS A 16 6.98 5.86 -66.47
N ARG A 17 7.65 6.96 -66.59
CA ARG A 17 8.99 7.17 -66.02
C ARG A 17 8.89 7.14 -64.53
N TRP A 18 9.18 5.97 -63.90
CA TRP A 18 9.28 5.87 -62.45
C TRP A 18 10.46 6.75 -62.01
N LEU A 19 10.17 7.88 -61.41
CA LEU A 19 11.18 8.65 -60.67
C LEU A 19 11.63 7.84 -59.51
N ILE A 20 12.76 7.13 -59.65
CA ILE A 20 13.43 6.42 -58.58
C ILE A 20 13.82 7.48 -57.55
N PRO A 21 13.25 7.48 -56.33
CA PRO A 21 13.63 8.46 -55.31
C PRO A 21 15.13 8.29 -55.04
N LYS A 22 15.86 9.40 -55.05
CA LYS A 22 17.30 9.45 -54.74
C LYS A 22 17.52 8.76 -53.41
N ARG A 23 18.03 7.54 -53.42
CA ARG A 23 18.37 6.79 -52.19
C ARG A 23 19.56 7.49 -51.57
N TRP A 24 19.32 8.15 -50.43
CA TRP A 24 20.40 8.66 -49.60
C TRP A 24 21.17 7.46 -49.06
N ALA A 25 22.40 7.28 -49.52
CA ALA A 25 23.26 6.24 -49.00
C ALA A 25 23.80 6.69 -47.64
N PHE A 26 23.43 5.99 -46.59
CA PHE A 26 23.90 6.23 -45.26
C PHE A 26 25.28 5.58 -45.08
N THR A 27 26.25 6.33 -44.57
CA THR A 27 27.58 5.83 -44.34
C THR A 27 27.63 5.08 -43.00
N LEU A 28 28.51 4.09 -42.84
CA LEU A 28 28.71 3.35 -41.61
C LEU A 28 29.11 4.30 -40.44
N ILE A 29 29.88 5.32 -40.75
CA ILE A 29 30.34 6.33 -39.78
C ILE A 29 29.14 7.16 -39.24
N GLU A 30 28.25 7.62 -40.13
CA GLU A 30 27.05 8.36 -39.73
C GLU A 30 26.16 7.51 -38.81
N LEU A 31 25.97 6.25 -39.09
CA LEU A 31 25.22 5.35 -38.24
C LEU A 31 25.89 5.18 -36.88
N LEU A 32 27.21 4.97 -36.87
CA LEU A 32 27.99 4.75 -35.66
C LEU A 32 27.97 5.97 -34.73
N VAL A 33 28.10 7.19 -35.28
CA VAL A 33 28.02 8.42 -34.49
C VAL A 33 26.63 8.60 -33.89
N VAL A 34 25.57 8.33 -34.62
CA VAL A 34 24.18 8.43 -34.11
C VAL A 34 23.93 7.48 -32.96
N ILE A 35 24.32 6.19 -33.11
CA ILE A 35 24.13 5.23 -32.00
C ILE A 35 25.00 5.58 -30.79
N ALA A 36 26.19 6.12 -30.98
CA ALA A 36 27.05 6.57 -29.88
C ALA A 36 26.39 7.74 -29.10
N ILE A 37 25.83 8.73 -29.81
CA ILE A 37 25.11 9.84 -29.15
C ILE A 37 23.88 9.32 -28.39
N ILE A 38 23.09 8.43 -29.02
CA ILE A 38 21.90 7.83 -28.37
C ILE A 38 22.31 7.07 -27.12
N ALA A 39 23.37 6.28 -27.19
CA ALA A 39 23.87 5.50 -26.02
C ALA A 39 24.28 6.40 -24.87
N ILE A 40 24.97 7.51 -25.15
CA ILE A 40 25.35 8.51 -24.11
C ILE A 40 24.09 9.14 -23.51
N LEU A 41 23.13 9.57 -24.33
CA LEU A 41 21.90 10.19 -23.86
C LEU A 41 21.07 9.24 -22.98
N ILE A 42 20.91 7.98 -23.41
CA ILE A 42 20.21 6.96 -22.61
C ILE A 42 20.95 6.68 -21.29
N GLY A 43 22.29 6.57 -21.36
CA GLY A 43 23.14 6.33 -20.18
C GLY A 43 22.98 7.41 -19.11
N LEU A 44 22.81 8.67 -19.50
CA LEU A 44 22.60 9.79 -18.58
C LEU A 44 21.13 9.91 -18.12
N LEU A 45 20.17 9.64 -19.01
CA LEU A 45 18.75 9.80 -18.70
C LEU A 45 18.17 8.68 -17.83
N LEU A 46 18.63 7.43 -18.00
CA LEU A 46 18.07 6.28 -17.29
C LEU A 46 18.12 6.41 -15.76
N PRO A 47 19.29 6.77 -15.13
CA PRO A 47 19.34 6.98 -13.69
C PRO A 47 18.47 8.16 -13.21
N ALA A 48 18.40 9.24 -14.01
CA ALA A 48 17.60 10.40 -13.68
C ALA A 48 16.09 10.08 -13.66
N VAL A 49 15.62 9.37 -14.68
CA VAL A 49 14.21 8.92 -14.78
C VAL A 49 13.83 8.01 -13.61
N GLN A 50 14.72 7.09 -13.21
CA GLN A 50 14.46 6.21 -12.07
C GLN A 50 14.30 6.99 -10.76
N LYS A 51 15.18 7.99 -10.50
CA LYS A 51 15.07 8.86 -9.32
C LYS A 51 13.77 9.67 -9.31
N VAL A 52 13.37 10.21 -10.45
CA VAL A 52 12.11 10.97 -10.57
C VAL A 52 10.90 10.06 -10.32
N ARG A 53 10.88 8.85 -10.88
CA ARG A 53 9.81 7.88 -10.66
C ARG A 53 9.69 7.49 -9.18
N GLU A 54 10.80 7.24 -8.51
CA GLU A 54 10.79 6.92 -7.08
C GLU A 54 10.30 8.12 -6.23
N ALA A 55 10.76 9.33 -6.53
CA ALA A 55 10.27 10.54 -5.86
C ALA A 55 8.75 10.72 -6.04
N ALA A 56 8.23 10.52 -7.25
CA ALA A 56 6.80 10.58 -7.53
C ALA A 56 6.00 9.49 -6.79
N ALA A 57 6.51 8.26 -6.76
CA ALA A 57 5.89 7.16 -6.03
C ALA A 57 5.89 7.43 -4.52
N ARG A 58 6.98 7.94 -3.96
CA ARG A 58 7.07 8.35 -2.55
C ARG A 58 6.06 9.45 -2.21
N MET A 59 5.93 10.49 -3.06
CA MET A 59 4.89 11.51 -2.87
C MET A 59 3.48 10.92 -2.89
N SER A 60 3.22 9.95 -3.76
CA SER A 60 1.93 9.24 -3.78
C SER A 60 1.68 8.46 -2.48
N CYS A 61 2.69 7.78 -1.93
CA CYS A 61 2.59 7.09 -0.63
C CYS A 61 2.34 8.08 0.52
N GLN A 62 3.00 9.26 0.49
CA GLN A 62 2.75 10.33 1.46
C GLN A 62 1.33 10.86 1.38
N ASN A 63 0.81 11.06 0.17
CA ASN A 63 -0.57 11.50 -0.05
C ASN A 63 -1.58 10.45 0.45
N ASN A 64 -1.31 9.15 0.26
CA ASN A 64 -2.13 8.08 0.82
C ASN A 64 -2.17 8.17 2.36
N LEU A 65 -1.00 8.26 3.00
CA LEU A 65 -0.93 8.43 4.45
C LEU A 65 -1.64 9.70 4.93
N LYS A 66 -1.55 10.79 4.17
CA LYS A 66 -2.28 12.03 4.49
C LYS A 66 -3.80 11.83 4.44
N GLN A 67 -4.31 11.14 3.42
CA GLN A 67 -5.74 10.81 3.31
C GLN A 67 -6.18 9.89 4.45
N LEU A 68 -5.38 8.88 4.78
CA LEU A 68 -5.65 7.99 5.92
C LEU A 68 -5.64 8.74 7.26
N GLY A 69 -4.67 9.66 7.46
CA GLY A 69 -4.61 10.51 8.64
C GLY A 69 -5.84 11.41 8.78
N ILE A 70 -6.27 12.05 7.69
CA ILE A 70 -7.50 12.85 7.67
C ILE A 70 -8.72 11.97 8.01
N ALA A 71 -8.81 10.77 7.46
CA ALA A 71 -9.90 9.85 7.75
C ALA A 71 -9.94 9.43 9.23
N TRP A 72 -8.78 9.24 9.86
CA TRP A 72 -8.66 8.96 11.29
C TRP A 72 -9.17 10.11 12.14
N HIS A 73 -8.86 11.37 11.78
CA HIS A 73 -9.37 12.55 12.47
C HIS A 73 -10.89 12.71 12.26
N ASN A 74 -11.39 12.54 11.04
CA ASN A 74 -12.82 12.57 10.77
C ASN A 74 -13.59 11.49 11.55
N TYR A 75 -13.02 10.29 11.66
CA TYR A 75 -13.57 9.24 12.51
C TYR A 75 -13.59 9.67 13.98
N HIS A 76 -12.48 10.25 14.46
CA HIS A 76 -12.38 10.77 15.84
C HIS A 76 -13.43 11.85 16.12
N ASP A 77 -13.63 12.77 15.20
CA ASP A 77 -14.60 13.87 15.37
C ASP A 77 -16.04 13.35 15.50
N VAL A 78 -16.38 12.28 14.76
CA VAL A 78 -17.71 11.66 14.80
C VAL A 78 -17.89 10.77 16.04
N ASN A 79 -16.86 9.99 16.40
CA ASN A 79 -16.97 8.93 17.41
C ASN A 79 -16.39 9.33 18.78
N GLY A 80 -15.69 10.47 18.87
CA GLY A 80 -15.04 10.95 20.09
C GLY A 80 -13.73 10.25 20.46
N HIS A 81 -13.24 9.35 19.62
CA HIS A 81 -11.97 8.63 19.81
C HIS A 81 -11.39 8.17 18.48
N PHE A 82 -10.10 7.89 18.43
CA PHE A 82 -9.46 7.29 17.25
C PHE A 82 -9.96 5.87 16.98
N PRO A 83 -9.88 5.39 15.70
CA PRO A 83 -10.24 4.02 15.35
C PRO A 83 -9.45 3.01 16.19
N THR A 84 -10.10 1.90 16.54
CA THR A 84 -9.44 0.84 17.29
C THR A 84 -8.70 -0.13 16.36
N ALA A 85 -7.79 -0.89 16.91
CA ALA A 85 -7.10 -1.97 16.22
C ALA A 85 -7.95 -3.25 16.08
N GLY A 86 -9.21 -3.19 16.48
CA GLY A 86 -10.07 -4.36 16.60
C GLY A 86 -9.71 -5.22 17.81
N ASP A 87 -10.24 -6.41 17.89
CA ASP A 87 -9.87 -7.42 18.91
C ASP A 87 -10.26 -8.84 18.46
N ASN A 88 -9.52 -9.84 18.93
CA ASN A 88 -9.81 -11.25 18.65
C ASN A 88 -11.00 -11.80 19.45
N GLY A 89 -11.60 -11.00 20.33
CA GLY A 89 -12.66 -11.43 21.24
C GLY A 89 -12.15 -12.34 22.38
N PRO A 90 -13.02 -12.74 23.32
CA PRO A 90 -12.66 -13.80 24.29
C PRO A 90 -12.42 -15.10 23.52
N PRO A 91 -11.60 -16.03 24.04
CA PRO A 91 -11.29 -17.30 23.42
C PRO A 91 -12.53 -18.21 23.41
N ALA A 92 -13.48 -17.91 22.56
CA ALA A 92 -14.60 -18.78 22.25
C ALA A 92 -14.22 -19.59 21.03
N GLY A 93 -13.77 -20.81 21.29
CA GLY A 93 -13.58 -21.87 20.32
C GLY A 93 -12.96 -21.44 19.02
N ILE A 94 -11.68 -21.67 18.86
CA ILE A 94 -10.98 -21.62 17.58
C ILE A 94 -11.90 -22.29 16.56
N ILE A 95 -12.57 -21.51 15.73
CA ILE A 95 -13.15 -22.07 14.51
C ILE A 95 -11.92 -22.34 13.63
N ASN A 96 -11.38 -23.52 13.83
CA ASN A 96 -10.31 -24.04 12.99
C ASN A 96 -10.94 -24.24 11.62
N PRO A 97 -10.54 -23.48 10.58
CA PRO A 97 -11.06 -23.68 9.22
C PRO A 97 -10.38 -24.92 8.63
N SER A 98 -10.65 -26.09 9.21
CA SER A 98 -10.11 -27.36 8.72
C SER A 98 -10.83 -27.87 7.47
N SER A 99 -11.58 -27.03 6.77
CA SER A 99 -12.21 -27.40 5.50
C SER A 99 -12.08 -26.28 4.47
N GLY A 100 -10.91 -26.26 3.81
CA GLY A 100 -10.75 -25.65 2.51
C GLY A 100 -10.53 -24.13 2.48
N ASN A 101 -9.34 -23.71 2.14
CA ASN A 101 -8.92 -22.41 1.54
C ASN A 101 -9.25 -21.08 2.24
N ASP A 102 -10.01 -21.03 3.31
CA ASP A 102 -10.32 -19.81 4.04
C ASP A 102 -9.33 -19.63 5.20
N ILE A 103 -8.35 -18.76 5.02
CA ILE A 103 -7.31 -18.50 6.02
C ILE A 103 -7.80 -17.37 6.91
N TYR A 104 -8.31 -17.73 8.10
CA TYR A 104 -8.58 -16.78 9.17
C TYR A 104 -7.38 -16.74 10.11
N CYS A 105 -6.66 -15.66 10.11
CA CYS A 105 -5.56 -15.47 11.03
C CYS A 105 -6.01 -14.95 12.39
N CYS A 106 -7.11 -14.18 12.40
CA CYS A 106 -7.64 -13.56 13.59
C CYS A 106 -9.16 -13.74 13.63
N THR A 107 -9.67 -14.36 14.67
CA THR A 107 -11.12 -14.57 14.85
C THR A 107 -11.70 -13.45 15.69
N ALA A 108 -12.49 -12.55 15.08
CA ALA A 108 -13.37 -11.68 15.85
C ALA A 108 -14.58 -12.45 16.35
N GLN A 109 -15.14 -12.01 17.45
CA GLN A 109 -16.39 -12.60 18.00
C GLN A 109 -17.55 -12.43 17.00
N PRO A 110 -18.42 -13.43 16.84
CA PRO A 110 -19.60 -13.33 16.04
C PRO A 110 -20.51 -12.17 16.50
N GLY A 111 -20.90 -11.31 15.58
CA GLY A 111 -21.92 -10.30 15.82
C GLY A 111 -21.44 -8.89 16.16
N TYR A 112 -20.14 -8.66 16.38
CA TYR A 112 -19.65 -7.33 16.77
C TYR A 112 -18.86 -6.64 15.65
N ILE A 113 -19.45 -5.68 14.96
CA ILE A 113 -18.77 -4.82 13.96
C ILE A 113 -17.60 -4.04 14.58
N ASP A 114 -17.74 -3.66 15.85
CA ASP A 114 -16.72 -2.90 16.58
C ASP A 114 -15.37 -3.64 16.71
N TYR A 115 -15.37 -4.98 16.54
CA TYR A 115 -14.15 -5.79 16.58
C TYR A 115 -13.38 -5.81 15.26
N LEU A 116 -13.93 -5.25 14.17
CA LEU A 116 -13.17 -5.02 12.97
C LEU A 116 -12.07 -3.99 13.22
N ASN A 117 -10.99 -4.10 12.48
CA ASN A 117 -9.85 -3.20 12.64
C ASN A 117 -10.11 -1.82 12.01
N TRP A 118 -9.20 -0.90 12.24
CA TRP A 118 -9.27 0.49 11.79
C TRP A 118 -9.49 0.64 10.28
N THR A 119 -8.98 -0.27 9.43
CA THR A 119 -9.11 -0.18 7.97
C THR A 119 -10.56 -0.24 7.53
N TYR A 120 -11.40 -0.99 8.24
CA TYR A 120 -12.84 -1.03 7.99
C TYR A 120 -13.53 0.24 8.49
N HIS A 121 -13.21 0.68 9.69
CA HIS A 121 -13.90 1.81 10.34
C HIS A 121 -13.70 3.13 9.62
N ILE A 122 -12.57 3.32 8.90
CA ILE A 122 -12.31 4.55 8.16
C ILE A 122 -12.90 4.56 6.74
N LEU A 123 -13.47 3.47 6.25
CA LEU A 123 -14.00 3.38 4.88
C LEU A 123 -14.96 4.52 4.51
N PRO A 124 -15.93 4.93 5.38
CA PRO A 124 -16.81 6.05 5.06
C PRO A 124 -16.07 7.37 4.87
N PHE A 125 -14.92 7.55 5.52
CA PHE A 125 -14.14 8.79 5.52
C PHE A 125 -13.08 8.85 4.42
N ILE A 126 -12.99 7.80 3.57
CA ILE A 126 -12.16 7.72 2.37
C ILE A 126 -12.98 7.38 1.12
N GLU A 127 -14.24 7.84 1.09
CA GLU A 127 -15.18 7.65 -0.03
C GLU A 127 -15.48 6.17 -0.37
N GLN A 128 -15.37 5.26 0.60
CA GLN A 128 -15.63 3.83 0.44
C GLN A 128 -16.88 3.37 1.21
N GLU A 129 -17.89 4.22 1.31
CA GLU A 129 -19.17 3.93 1.98
C GLU A 129 -19.85 2.68 1.39
N SER A 130 -19.72 2.45 0.08
CA SER A 130 -20.26 1.27 -0.59
C SER A 130 -19.66 -0.03 -0.07
N VAL A 131 -18.37 -0.04 0.24
CA VAL A 131 -17.68 -1.20 0.83
C VAL A 131 -18.07 -1.35 2.30
N TYR A 132 -18.11 -0.25 3.05
CA TYR A 132 -18.54 -0.25 4.44
C TYR A 132 -19.91 -0.90 4.65
N ARG A 133 -20.88 -0.57 3.79
CA ARG A 133 -22.26 -1.09 3.85
C ARG A 133 -22.41 -2.56 3.47
N LEU A 134 -21.37 -3.23 2.97
CA LEU A 134 -21.43 -4.68 2.70
C LEU A 134 -21.45 -5.52 3.98
N VAL A 135 -20.95 -4.97 5.08
CA VAL A 135 -20.95 -5.62 6.40
C VAL A 135 -22.22 -5.22 7.14
N ARG A 136 -22.98 -6.20 7.61
CA ARG A 136 -24.20 -5.97 8.37
C ARG A 136 -24.04 -6.40 9.82
N ALA A 137 -24.65 -5.64 10.73
CA ALA A 137 -24.73 -6.03 12.12
C ALA A 137 -25.50 -7.37 12.23
N GLY A 138 -24.94 -8.34 12.98
CA GLY A 138 -25.52 -9.66 13.14
C GLY A 138 -25.09 -10.71 12.12
N ASP A 139 -24.43 -10.33 11.02
CA ASP A 139 -23.85 -11.32 10.10
C ASP A 139 -22.77 -12.13 10.82
N PRO A 140 -22.65 -13.45 10.53
CA PRO A 140 -21.51 -14.25 10.98
C PRO A 140 -20.19 -13.67 10.49
N ASP A 141 -19.10 -13.81 11.26
CA ASP A 141 -17.76 -13.30 10.93
C ASP A 141 -17.30 -13.72 9.54
N VAL A 142 -17.51 -14.98 9.20
CA VAL A 142 -17.21 -15.54 7.87
C VAL A 142 -17.90 -14.75 6.76
N THR A 143 -19.18 -14.45 6.93
CA THR A 143 -19.97 -13.71 5.95
C THR A 143 -19.48 -12.28 5.83
N ARG A 144 -19.20 -11.60 6.94
CA ARG A 144 -18.65 -10.25 6.98
C ARG A 144 -17.32 -10.19 6.27
N TRP A 145 -16.41 -11.07 6.62
CA TRP A 145 -15.09 -11.14 6.02
C TRP A 145 -15.16 -11.41 4.50
N ARG A 146 -15.96 -12.40 4.07
CA ARG A 146 -16.14 -12.72 2.65
C ARG A 146 -16.73 -11.57 1.83
N SER A 147 -17.53 -10.71 2.44
CA SER A 147 -18.16 -9.59 1.73
C SER A 147 -17.18 -8.46 1.39
N ILE A 148 -16.06 -8.32 2.12
CA ILE A 148 -15.14 -7.19 2.02
C ILE A 148 -13.69 -7.57 1.70
N ASN A 149 -13.27 -8.82 1.91
CA ASN A 149 -11.86 -9.22 1.82
C ASN A 149 -11.23 -9.05 0.42
N ASP A 150 -12.05 -9.01 -0.61
CA ASP A 150 -11.66 -8.78 -2.02
C ASP A 150 -11.85 -7.33 -2.49
N LYS A 151 -12.28 -6.43 -1.63
CA LYS A 151 -12.54 -5.03 -2.00
C LYS A 151 -11.25 -4.21 -1.94
N VAL A 152 -10.67 -3.98 -3.11
CA VAL A 152 -9.43 -3.22 -3.26
C VAL A 152 -9.68 -1.73 -3.08
N VAL A 153 -9.07 -1.13 -2.06
CA VAL A 153 -9.06 0.31 -1.82
C VAL A 153 -7.68 0.86 -2.15
N ARG A 154 -7.58 1.67 -3.19
CA ARG A 154 -6.29 2.14 -3.75
C ARG A 154 -5.42 2.87 -2.72
N THR A 155 -6.03 3.63 -1.82
CA THR A 155 -5.34 4.39 -0.77
C THR A 155 -4.54 3.50 0.19
N PHE A 156 -4.86 2.20 0.29
CA PHE A 156 -4.10 1.26 1.12
C PHE A 156 -2.83 0.71 0.47
N TYR A 157 -2.52 1.08 -0.78
CA TYR A 157 -1.36 0.54 -1.51
C TYR A 157 -0.28 1.59 -1.72
N CYS A 158 0.97 1.22 -1.45
CA CYS A 158 2.13 2.04 -1.75
C CYS A 158 2.65 1.73 -3.17
N PRO A 159 2.62 2.70 -4.12
CA PRO A 159 3.04 2.47 -5.51
C PRO A 159 4.48 2.01 -5.68
N THR A 160 5.37 2.33 -4.74
CA THR A 160 6.77 1.83 -4.75
C THR A 160 6.83 0.34 -4.49
N ARG A 161 5.85 -0.22 -3.77
CA ARG A 161 5.83 -1.62 -3.37
C ARG A 161 5.05 -2.50 -4.32
N ARG A 162 3.79 -2.15 -4.58
CA ARG A 162 2.88 -2.94 -5.41
C ARG A 162 1.75 -2.11 -6.00
N ALA A 163 1.22 -2.56 -7.14
CA ALA A 163 0.00 -1.99 -7.69
C ALA A 163 -1.23 -2.37 -6.83
N PRO A 164 -2.26 -1.51 -6.76
CA PRO A 164 -3.54 -1.90 -6.18
C PRO A 164 -4.14 -3.12 -6.89
N GLY A 165 -4.50 -4.15 -6.13
CA GLY A 165 -5.01 -5.40 -6.68
C GLY A 165 -5.24 -6.47 -5.62
N LEU A 166 -5.69 -7.64 -6.05
CA LEU A 166 -5.82 -8.80 -5.19
C LEU A 166 -4.50 -9.59 -5.16
N TYR A 167 -4.05 -9.91 -3.97
CA TYR A 167 -2.88 -10.74 -3.72
C TYR A 167 -3.33 -12.00 -3.01
N LYS A 168 -3.28 -13.14 -3.71
CA LYS A 168 -3.89 -14.43 -3.35
C LYS A 168 -5.39 -14.31 -3.02
N GLY A 169 -6.13 -13.55 -3.83
CA GLY A 169 -7.58 -13.40 -3.69
C GLY A 169 -8.04 -12.38 -2.63
N HIS A 170 -7.10 -11.68 -1.96
CA HIS A 170 -7.42 -10.74 -0.89
C HIS A 170 -6.89 -9.34 -1.16
N ALA A 171 -7.66 -8.33 -0.78
CA ALA A 171 -7.19 -6.96 -0.69
C ALA A 171 -6.19 -6.82 0.47
N LYS A 172 -5.18 -5.96 0.29
CA LYS A 172 -4.07 -5.78 1.23
C LYS A 172 -3.96 -4.33 1.70
N SER A 173 -3.21 -4.12 2.79
CA SER A 173 -2.76 -2.79 3.21
C SER A 173 -1.24 -2.75 3.30
N ASP A 174 -0.63 -1.69 2.75
CA ASP A 174 0.79 -1.38 2.90
C ASP A 174 1.04 -0.43 4.07
N TYR A 175 -0.04 -0.03 4.76
CA TYR A 175 -0.02 0.87 5.90
C TYR A 175 -0.60 0.19 7.13
N ALA A 176 -0.02 0.47 8.28
CA ALA A 176 -0.49 -0.04 9.56
C ALA A 176 -0.57 1.07 10.61
N ALA A 177 -1.41 0.87 11.61
CA ALA A 177 -1.50 1.73 12.76
C ALA A 177 -0.50 1.33 13.86
N SER A 178 -0.05 2.30 14.64
CA SER A 178 0.91 2.06 15.72
C SER A 178 0.21 1.60 17.00
N ARG A 179 0.62 0.42 17.48
CA ARG A 179 0.25 -0.09 18.82
C ARG A 179 1.27 0.29 19.92
N GLY A 180 2.35 0.99 19.52
CA GLY A 180 3.44 1.31 20.44
C GLY A 180 4.35 0.12 20.74
N THR A 181 5.00 0.12 21.91
CA THR A 181 5.89 -0.97 22.36
C THR A 181 5.15 -2.16 22.96
N GLY A 182 3.90 -2.02 23.22
CA GLY A 182 2.99 -3.05 23.72
C GLY A 182 1.62 -2.78 23.17
N GLU A 183 0.75 -2.20 23.99
CA GLU A 183 -0.56 -1.68 23.60
C GLU A 183 -0.72 -0.25 24.15
N ASN A 184 0.33 0.56 24.06
CA ASN A 184 0.41 1.94 24.54
C ASN A 184 0.55 2.95 23.37
N GLY A 185 0.28 2.52 22.14
CA GLY A 185 0.20 3.38 20.95
C GLY A 185 -1.18 3.97 20.71
N VAL A 186 -1.35 4.63 19.56
CA VAL A 186 -2.63 5.25 19.16
C VAL A 186 -3.70 4.19 18.83
N ALA A 187 -3.30 3.07 18.21
CA ALA A 187 -4.19 1.96 17.91
C ALA A 187 -4.17 0.92 19.04
N GLN A 188 -5.26 0.78 19.77
CA GLN A 188 -5.39 -0.13 20.90
C GLN A 188 -6.53 -1.12 20.69
N ARG A 189 -6.48 -2.24 21.43
CA ARG A 189 -7.56 -3.25 21.44
C ARG A 189 -8.82 -2.68 22.09
N ILE A 190 -9.97 -3.00 21.50
CA ILE A 190 -11.25 -2.54 22.02
C ILE A 190 -11.58 -3.15 23.39
N ASN A 191 -11.27 -4.43 23.62
CA ASN A 191 -11.59 -5.14 24.86
C ASN A 191 -10.82 -4.66 26.08
N ARG A 192 -9.72 -3.90 25.90
CA ARG A 192 -8.97 -3.34 27.02
C ARG A 192 -9.51 -2.02 27.52
N GLY A 193 -10.67 -1.60 26.99
CA GLY A 193 -11.42 -0.43 27.50
C GLY A 193 -10.77 0.93 27.21
N ARG A 194 -9.65 0.96 26.51
CA ARG A 194 -8.97 2.18 26.15
C ARG A 194 -9.31 2.60 24.73
N ARG A 195 -10.15 3.60 24.63
CA ARG A 195 -10.35 4.36 23.39
C ARG A 195 -9.44 5.58 23.45
N VAL A 196 -8.48 5.65 22.55
CA VAL A 196 -7.53 6.77 22.54
C VAL A 196 -8.23 8.01 22.02
N ILE A 197 -8.26 9.05 22.84
CA ILE A 197 -8.72 10.39 22.47
C ILE A 197 -7.52 11.29 22.24
N MET A 198 -7.68 12.36 21.49
CA MET A 198 -6.57 13.27 21.15
C MET A 198 -5.89 13.84 22.39
N GLN A 199 -6.66 14.21 23.41
CA GLN A 199 -6.17 14.73 24.70
C GLN A 199 -5.41 13.68 25.53
N GLY A 200 -5.59 12.39 25.22
CA GLY A 200 -4.87 11.28 25.86
C GLY A 200 -3.45 11.06 25.32
N ILE A 201 -3.08 11.75 24.24
CA ILE A 201 -1.73 11.72 23.67
C ILE A 201 -0.90 12.82 24.32
N ILE A 202 -0.39 12.54 25.53
CA ILE A 202 0.28 13.56 26.35
C ILE A 202 1.71 13.88 25.91
N ASP A 203 2.35 13.00 25.10
CA ASP A 203 3.68 13.24 24.52
C ASP A 203 3.64 14.23 23.34
N GLY A 204 2.40 14.65 22.96
CA GLY A 204 2.12 15.57 21.89
C GLY A 204 1.80 14.85 20.57
N THR A 205 0.73 15.28 19.92
CA THR A 205 0.24 14.68 18.67
C THR A 205 1.23 14.79 17.52
N SER A 206 2.11 15.79 17.51
CA SER A 206 3.18 15.96 16.53
C SER A 206 4.44 15.11 16.80
N ASN A 207 4.47 14.37 17.92
CA ASN A 207 5.57 13.52 18.35
C ASN A 207 5.17 12.05 18.48
N THR A 208 3.95 11.69 18.11
CA THR A 208 3.42 10.34 18.28
C THR A 208 3.07 9.73 16.93
N LEU A 209 3.62 8.55 16.64
CA LEU A 209 3.34 7.78 15.44
C LEU A 209 1.91 7.23 15.46
N MET A 210 1.12 7.62 14.48
CA MET A 210 -0.24 7.11 14.30
C MET A 210 -0.30 6.01 13.24
N LEU A 211 0.17 6.30 12.04
CA LEU A 211 0.19 5.38 10.90
C LEU A 211 1.57 5.35 10.26
N GLY A 212 1.96 4.24 9.67
CA GLY A 212 3.21 4.12 8.94
C GLY A 212 3.16 3.01 7.90
N GLU A 213 4.16 2.98 7.02
CA GLU A 213 4.32 1.89 6.07
C GLU A 213 4.75 0.62 6.81
N THR A 214 4.22 -0.52 6.37
CA THR A 214 4.57 -1.83 6.93
C THR A 214 5.88 -2.34 6.33
N ARG A 215 6.64 -3.13 7.08
CA ARG A 215 7.71 -3.95 6.52
C ARG A 215 7.13 -5.28 6.06
N ILE A 216 7.40 -5.71 4.83
CA ILE A 216 6.94 -6.98 4.30
C ILE A 216 8.05 -7.76 3.60
N HIS A 217 7.81 -9.03 3.36
CA HIS A 217 8.70 -9.90 2.61
C HIS A 217 8.28 -9.95 1.13
N LEU A 218 9.01 -9.25 0.24
CA LEU A 218 8.63 -9.07 -1.16
C LEU A 218 8.65 -10.37 -1.97
N HIS A 219 9.47 -11.36 -1.60
CA HIS A 219 9.46 -12.67 -2.24
C HIS A 219 8.12 -13.40 -2.05
N TYR A 220 7.49 -13.20 -0.88
CA TYR A 220 6.21 -13.81 -0.53
C TYR A 220 5.01 -12.89 -0.70
N ILE A 221 5.15 -11.80 -1.43
CA ILE A 221 4.09 -10.79 -1.60
C ILE A 221 2.79 -11.38 -2.19
N ASN A 222 2.92 -12.45 -2.99
CA ASN A 222 1.79 -13.18 -3.58
C ASN A 222 1.44 -14.47 -2.81
N SER A 223 2.23 -14.85 -1.80
CA SER A 223 1.87 -15.95 -0.92
C SER A 223 0.91 -15.40 0.13
N GLY A 224 -0.34 -15.68 0.05
CA GLY A 224 -1.27 -15.41 1.14
C GLY A 224 -1.16 -16.57 2.14
N GLY A 225 -0.94 -16.28 3.37
CA GLY A 225 -0.94 -17.21 4.49
C GLY A 225 -1.14 -16.42 5.76
N CYS A 226 -1.55 -17.07 6.81
CA CYS A 226 -1.60 -16.58 8.17
C CYS A 226 -0.18 -16.38 8.73
N CYS A 227 0.63 -15.55 8.16
CA CYS A 227 2.00 -15.39 8.63
C CYS A 227 2.39 -13.91 8.55
N GLY A 228 2.03 -13.19 9.55
CA GLY A 228 2.60 -11.99 10.15
C GLY A 228 3.03 -10.80 9.29
N ASP A 229 3.02 -10.85 7.97
CA ASP A 229 3.54 -9.74 7.18
C ASP A 229 2.74 -9.38 5.91
N ASN A 230 1.75 -10.17 5.53
CA ASN A 230 0.97 -9.91 4.30
C ASN A 230 -0.45 -10.49 4.33
N GLU A 231 -1.16 -10.31 5.43
CA GLU A 231 -2.56 -10.72 5.60
C GLU A 231 -3.54 -9.76 4.92
N PRO A 232 -4.84 -10.12 4.83
CA PRO A 232 -5.87 -9.23 4.28
C PRO A 232 -6.01 -7.92 5.04
N ALA A 233 -6.31 -6.83 4.33
CA ALA A 233 -6.51 -5.51 4.94
C ALA A 233 -7.67 -5.51 5.95
N TYR A 234 -8.74 -6.24 5.65
CA TYR A 234 -9.96 -6.26 6.47
C TYR A 234 -9.98 -7.53 7.32
N ASN A 235 -9.07 -7.66 8.25
CA ASN A 235 -9.12 -8.77 9.18
C ASN A 235 -10.16 -8.52 10.28
N ASN A 236 -10.84 -9.59 10.64
CA ASN A 236 -11.63 -9.62 11.85
C ASN A 236 -10.66 -9.72 13.04
N GLY A 237 -10.60 -8.66 13.84
CA GLY A 237 -9.81 -8.68 15.05
C GLY A 237 -8.44 -8.01 14.94
N TRP A 238 -7.61 -8.29 15.94
CA TRP A 238 -6.24 -7.80 16.04
C TRP A 238 -5.33 -8.55 15.08
N ALA A 239 -4.77 -7.84 14.11
CA ALA A 239 -3.88 -8.41 13.12
C ALA A 239 -2.59 -7.60 13.01
N ASP A 240 -1.45 -8.27 13.08
CA ASP A 240 -0.15 -7.61 13.01
C ASP A 240 0.10 -6.94 11.64
N ASP A 241 -0.65 -7.30 10.60
CA ASP A 241 -0.53 -6.67 9.28
C ASP A 241 -1.07 -5.24 9.20
N VAL A 242 -2.08 -4.95 9.98
CA VAL A 242 -2.70 -3.62 10.03
C VAL A 242 -2.39 -2.86 11.30
N VAL A 243 -1.69 -3.51 12.24
CA VAL A 243 -1.24 -2.94 13.50
C VAL A 243 0.21 -3.35 13.76
N ARG A 244 1.12 -2.41 13.87
CA ARG A 244 2.55 -2.67 14.01
C ARG A 244 3.08 -2.14 15.34
N HIS A 245 4.12 -2.80 15.85
CA HIS A 245 4.81 -2.37 17.06
C HIS A 245 6.05 -1.51 16.76
N THR A 246 6.47 -0.75 17.77
CA THR A 246 7.70 0.06 17.71
C THR A 246 8.84 -0.52 18.55
N ASN A 247 8.78 -1.80 18.92
CA ASN A 247 9.81 -2.47 19.75
C ASN A 247 11.18 -2.51 19.09
N VAL A 248 11.21 -2.55 17.77
CA VAL A 248 12.42 -2.58 16.95
C VAL A 248 12.37 -1.49 15.90
N PRO A 249 13.52 -0.90 15.52
CA PRO A 249 13.57 0.12 14.49
C PRO A 249 12.97 -0.35 13.17
N PRO A 250 12.43 0.58 12.36
CA PRO A 250 11.95 0.26 11.03
C PRO A 250 13.11 -0.16 10.13
N ALA A 251 12.83 -0.97 9.13
CA ALA A 251 13.85 -1.45 8.20
C ALA A 251 13.29 -1.65 6.78
N PRO A 252 14.15 -1.77 5.76
CA PRO A 252 13.71 -2.05 4.40
C PRO A 252 12.95 -3.36 4.29
N ASP A 253 12.04 -3.44 3.30
CA ASP A 253 11.38 -4.68 2.91
C ASP A 253 12.39 -5.80 2.61
N ILE A 254 12.06 -7.02 3.00
CA ILE A 254 12.93 -8.19 2.79
C ILE A 254 12.80 -8.66 1.35
N ARG A 255 13.94 -8.88 0.70
CA ARG A 255 14.04 -9.39 -0.68
C ARG A 255 14.69 -10.76 -0.78
N ASP A 256 15.41 -11.17 0.26
CA ASP A 256 16.15 -12.42 0.30
C ASP A 256 15.19 -13.62 0.51
N PRO A 257 15.07 -14.52 -0.48
CA PRO A 257 14.21 -15.69 -0.37
C PRO A 257 14.66 -16.70 0.72
N ALA A 258 15.90 -16.61 1.20
CA ALA A 258 16.40 -17.46 2.27
C ALA A 258 15.85 -17.08 3.65
N VAL A 259 15.34 -15.86 3.80
CA VAL A 259 14.65 -15.44 5.03
C VAL A 259 13.27 -16.09 5.06
N PRO A 260 12.88 -16.77 6.15
CA PRO A 260 11.57 -17.42 6.23
C PRO A 260 10.39 -16.46 6.04
N SER A 261 9.29 -16.96 5.47
CA SER A 261 8.02 -16.23 5.46
C SER A 261 7.56 -15.98 6.89
N GLY A 262 6.88 -14.84 7.14
CA GLY A 262 6.51 -14.43 8.50
C GLY A 262 7.57 -13.58 9.21
N THR A 263 8.74 -13.40 8.61
CA THR A 263 9.70 -12.36 8.98
C THR A 263 9.52 -11.19 8.00
N PRO A 264 9.31 -9.97 8.45
CA PRO A 264 9.35 -9.44 9.81
C PRO A 264 7.97 -9.39 10.46
N ASP A 265 7.81 -10.06 11.57
CA ASP A 265 6.54 -10.09 12.31
C ASP A 265 6.24 -8.73 12.97
N GLY A 266 5.12 -8.13 12.63
CA GLY A 266 4.61 -6.90 13.27
C GLY A 266 5.48 -5.65 13.17
N MET A 267 6.46 -5.56 12.25
CA MET A 267 7.40 -4.45 12.16
C MET A 267 6.97 -3.38 11.16
N PHE A 268 7.30 -2.13 11.45
CA PHE A 268 7.27 -1.04 10.49
C PHE A 268 8.47 -1.07 9.53
N GLY A 269 8.31 -0.50 8.35
CA GLY A 269 9.36 -0.40 7.34
C GLY A 269 8.81 -0.04 5.97
N GLY A 270 9.58 -0.24 4.91
CA GLY A 270 9.10 0.12 3.58
C GLY A 270 10.02 -0.23 2.43
N SER A 271 9.55 0.03 1.22
CA SER A 271 10.31 -0.17 -0.02
C SER A 271 11.09 1.07 -0.47
N HIS A 272 10.94 2.22 0.21
CA HIS A 272 11.63 3.45 -0.15
C HIS A 272 13.10 3.42 0.24
N PRO A 273 14.01 3.95 -0.58
CA PRO A 273 15.42 4.03 -0.22
C PRO A 273 15.65 4.88 1.04
N GLY A 274 16.29 4.27 2.05
CA GLY A 274 16.77 4.96 3.26
C GLY A 274 15.71 5.24 4.33
N GLY A 275 14.44 4.91 4.12
CA GLY A 275 13.41 5.16 5.13
C GLY A 275 12.01 4.75 4.73
N MET A 276 11.04 5.16 5.51
CA MET A 276 9.61 4.94 5.30
C MET A 276 8.80 6.22 5.52
N ASN A 277 7.61 6.29 4.98
CA ASN A 277 6.67 7.37 5.27
C ASN A 277 5.86 7.03 6.52
N ILE A 278 5.65 8.03 7.36
CA ILE A 278 4.83 7.96 8.58
C ILE A 278 3.81 9.09 8.60
N CYS A 279 2.71 8.89 9.31
CA CYS A 279 1.75 9.90 9.69
C CYS A 279 1.73 10.00 11.22
N LEU A 280 1.93 11.20 11.74
CA LEU A 280 1.86 11.47 13.17
C LEU A 280 0.42 11.70 13.61
N ALA A 281 0.17 11.68 14.90
CA ALA A 281 -1.17 11.81 15.46
C ALA A 281 -1.83 13.18 15.23
N ASP A 282 -1.08 14.20 14.82
CA ASP A 282 -1.61 15.49 14.33
C ASP A 282 -1.99 15.47 12.83
N GLY A 283 -1.84 14.32 12.16
CA GLY A 283 -2.08 14.16 10.72
C GLY A 283 -0.98 14.71 9.82
N SER A 284 0.15 15.16 10.37
CA SER A 284 1.33 15.50 9.57
C SER A 284 2.02 14.24 9.03
N VAL A 285 2.51 14.30 7.79
CA VAL A 285 3.21 13.19 7.15
C VAL A 285 4.68 13.55 7.01
N ARG A 286 5.56 12.63 7.42
CA ARG A 286 7.01 12.80 7.38
C ARG A 286 7.70 11.57 6.82
N PHE A 287 8.93 11.74 6.37
CA PHE A 287 9.80 10.64 5.98
C PHE A 287 10.73 10.31 7.14
N LEU A 288 10.60 9.11 7.68
CA LEU A 288 11.40 8.60 8.78
C LEU A 288 12.55 7.75 8.25
N ARG A 289 13.78 8.08 8.61
CA ARG A 289 14.96 7.32 8.21
C ARG A 289 15.05 6.01 8.99
N PHE A 290 15.61 4.96 8.36
CA PHE A 290 15.83 3.68 9.02
C PHE A 290 16.93 3.74 10.12
N GLU A 291 17.76 4.76 10.08
CA GLU A 291 18.83 4.99 11.07
C GLU A 291 18.32 5.52 12.42
N ILE A 292 17.03 5.72 12.60
CA ILE A 292 16.46 6.12 13.90
C ILE A 292 16.87 5.11 14.98
N SER A 293 17.28 5.61 16.15
CA SER A 293 17.66 4.73 17.26
C SER A 293 16.46 3.94 17.76
N ALA A 294 16.68 2.71 18.26
CA ALA A 294 15.62 1.87 18.82
C ALA A 294 14.83 2.60 19.92
N VAL A 295 15.51 3.33 20.79
CA VAL A 295 14.89 4.08 21.88
C VAL A 295 13.97 5.18 21.35
N ASN A 296 14.44 5.96 20.37
CA ASN A 296 13.62 7.03 19.78
C ASN A 296 12.41 6.46 19.03
N PHE A 297 12.57 5.34 18.32
CA PHE A 297 11.45 4.72 17.63
C PHE A 297 10.41 4.13 18.60
N GLN A 298 10.86 3.55 19.71
CA GLN A 298 9.96 3.09 20.78
C GLN A 298 9.15 4.24 21.36
N ARG A 299 9.81 5.35 21.72
CA ARG A 299 9.18 6.56 22.26
C ARG A 299 8.19 7.17 21.26
N LEU A 300 8.57 7.24 19.99
CA LEU A 300 7.70 7.75 18.93
C LEU A 300 6.37 6.95 18.83
N GLY A 301 6.38 5.66 19.17
CA GLY A 301 5.19 4.81 19.15
C GLY A 301 4.29 4.92 20.38
N MET A 302 4.78 5.45 21.50
CA MET A 302 4.03 5.57 22.75
C MET A 302 3.24 6.89 22.79
N ILE A 303 2.14 6.92 23.54
CA ILE A 303 1.28 8.12 23.67
C ILE A 303 1.47 8.87 24.98
N ASN A 304 2.21 8.28 25.94
CA ASN A 304 2.22 8.77 27.32
C ASN A 304 3.48 8.39 28.11
N ASP A 305 4.65 8.40 27.50
CA ASP A 305 5.91 8.15 28.20
C ASP A 305 6.60 9.46 28.69
N GLY A 306 6.04 10.61 28.36
CA GLY A 306 6.53 11.92 28.74
C GLY A 306 7.81 12.34 27.97
N GLN A 307 8.13 11.68 26.84
CA GLN A 307 9.34 11.93 26.09
C GLN A 307 9.05 12.50 24.70
N ILE A 308 9.74 13.57 24.35
CA ILE A 308 9.69 14.16 23.01
C ILE A 308 10.83 13.56 22.17
N VAL A 309 10.52 13.13 20.95
CA VAL A 309 11.47 12.53 20.03
C VAL A 309 11.76 13.49 18.88
N ASN A 310 13.02 13.82 18.67
CA ASN A 310 13.43 14.46 17.42
C ASN A 310 13.60 13.38 16.34
N ILE A 311 12.87 13.52 15.24
CA ILE A 311 12.85 12.59 14.10
C ILE A 311 13.53 13.17 12.84
N ASP A 312 14.12 14.36 12.95
CA ASP A 312 14.83 15.03 11.85
C ASP A 312 16.23 14.44 11.62
#